data_8cc4bbf03cc8622a3dec570cd93a1be5
#
_entry.id   8cc4bbf03cc8622a3dec570cd93a1be5
#
_cell.length_a   1.000
_cell.length_b   1.000
_cell.length_c   1.000
_cell.angle_alpha   90.00
_cell.angle_beta   90.00
_cell.angle_gamma   90.00
#
_symmetry.space_group_name_H-M   'P 1'
#
loop_
_entity.id
_entity.type
_entity.pdbx_description
1 polymer ?
#
loop_
_entity_poly.entity_id
_entity_poly.type
_entity_poly.pdbx_seq_one_letter_code
_entity_poly.pdbx_strand_id
1 'polypeptide(L)'
;MSNQPTFNALVVEEDANGNFNKSIQERSLTDLPENDLLIEVHYSSLNYKDAMSASGNKRITKHYPHTPGIDAAGVVISDKSGTFEEGQEVVVFGYDLGMDTSGGLGQIISIPADWAIECPESLTLKEAMIYGTGGLTAALSIQKLEKMGAKPSDGPVAVTGATGGVGSISIAILKHLGYEVIAFSGKPEQSEHLKALGASEVRHRDTINEIGQKPIGRELWANAIDTIGGDYLANLLKQTKAGGAVTSCGLAASPEFSMTVMPFITRAVSLLGIDSVYIPLEDKKAIWQRVATDMKLPNLESYGEEITLAQTPEYLDRFIASKTVGRYVVNVRG
;
A
#
# COMPACT_ATOMS: atom_id res chain seq x y z
N MET A 1 21.04 -5.59 -37.94
CA MET A 1 20.36 -5.94 -36.68
C MET A 1 19.83 -4.63 -36.14
N SER A 2 18.52 -4.42 -36.14
CA SER A 2 17.92 -3.21 -35.57
C SER A 2 18.18 -3.23 -34.07
N ASN A 3 18.89 -2.21 -33.57
CA ASN A 3 19.08 -2.00 -32.16
C ASN A 3 17.69 -1.73 -31.56
N GLN A 4 17.03 -2.78 -31.07
CA GLN A 4 15.78 -2.58 -30.33
C GLN A 4 16.10 -1.86 -29.02
N PRO A 5 15.29 -0.91 -28.60
CA PRO A 5 15.53 -0.21 -27.36
C PRO A 5 15.50 -1.20 -26.19
N THR A 6 16.52 -1.13 -25.35
CA THR A 6 16.67 -1.94 -24.13
C THR A 6 16.45 -1.07 -22.90
N PHE A 7 16.13 -1.68 -21.76
CA PHE A 7 15.88 -1.01 -20.50
C PHE A 7 16.27 -1.90 -19.32
N ASN A 8 16.58 -1.32 -18.18
CA ASN A 8 16.90 -2.06 -16.96
C ASN A 8 15.64 -2.40 -16.16
N ALA A 9 15.62 -3.60 -15.58
CA ALA A 9 14.57 -4.04 -14.67
C ALA A 9 15.13 -4.93 -13.55
N LEU A 10 14.49 -4.93 -12.39
CA LEU A 10 14.67 -5.99 -11.41
C LEU A 10 14.03 -7.27 -11.95
N VAL A 11 14.81 -8.30 -12.13
CA VAL A 11 14.33 -9.61 -12.57
C VAL A 11 14.52 -10.62 -11.45
N VAL A 12 13.45 -11.35 -11.18
CA VAL A 12 13.45 -12.50 -10.24
C VAL A 12 13.39 -13.77 -11.07
N GLU A 13 14.34 -14.66 -10.84
CA GLU A 13 14.47 -15.95 -11.54
C GLU A 13 14.40 -17.10 -10.53
N GLU A 14 13.68 -18.15 -10.89
CA GLU A 14 13.65 -19.40 -10.14
C GLU A 14 14.76 -20.33 -10.66
N ASP A 15 15.71 -20.72 -9.81
CA ASP A 15 16.78 -21.64 -10.19
C ASP A 15 16.31 -23.12 -10.16
N ALA A 16 17.17 -24.02 -10.63
CA ALA A 16 16.87 -25.46 -10.67
C ALA A 16 16.64 -26.09 -9.29
N ASN A 17 17.02 -25.40 -8.20
CA ASN A 17 16.82 -25.85 -6.82
C ASN A 17 15.58 -25.23 -6.17
N GLY A 18 14.83 -24.37 -6.89
CA GLY A 18 13.67 -23.65 -6.36
C GLY A 18 14.01 -22.42 -5.55
N ASN A 19 15.23 -21.88 -5.65
CA ASN A 19 15.58 -20.60 -5.03
C ASN A 19 15.25 -19.45 -5.99
N PHE A 20 14.91 -18.28 -5.42
CA PHE A 20 14.53 -17.09 -6.15
C PHE A 20 15.65 -16.05 -6.07
N ASN A 21 16.32 -15.83 -7.20
CA ASN A 21 17.44 -14.91 -7.33
C ASN A 21 16.96 -13.58 -7.90
N LYS A 22 17.38 -12.48 -7.29
CA LYS A 22 17.02 -11.11 -7.67
C LYS A 22 18.23 -10.40 -8.25
N SER A 23 18.13 -9.88 -9.47
CA SER A 23 19.19 -9.12 -10.13
C SER A 23 18.66 -8.03 -11.04
N ILE A 24 19.42 -6.96 -11.22
CA ILE A 24 19.12 -5.96 -12.25
C ILE A 24 19.63 -6.50 -13.59
N GLN A 25 18.74 -6.58 -14.57
CA GLN A 25 19.04 -7.11 -15.89
C GLN A 25 18.59 -6.14 -16.97
N GLU A 26 19.33 -6.11 -18.09
CA GLU A 26 18.88 -5.46 -19.32
C GLU A 26 17.80 -6.33 -19.99
N ARG A 27 16.69 -5.68 -20.35
CA ARG A 27 15.53 -6.29 -21.00
C ARG A 27 15.26 -5.61 -22.33
N SER A 28 14.54 -6.31 -23.22
CA SER A 28 14.04 -5.77 -24.48
C SER A 28 12.55 -5.47 -24.40
N LEU A 29 12.05 -4.54 -25.20
CA LEU A 29 10.61 -4.30 -25.32
C LEU A 29 9.83 -5.57 -25.75
N THR A 30 10.48 -6.49 -26.45
CA THR A 30 9.87 -7.79 -26.84
C THR A 30 9.68 -8.75 -25.67
N ASP A 31 10.25 -8.47 -24.50
CA ASP A 31 10.05 -9.25 -23.28
C ASP A 31 8.79 -8.81 -22.51
N LEU A 32 8.21 -7.67 -22.89
CA LEU A 32 6.98 -7.16 -22.29
C LEU A 32 5.74 -7.76 -22.97
N PRO A 33 4.62 -7.90 -22.24
CA PRO A 33 3.36 -8.32 -22.86
C PRO A 33 2.89 -7.28 -23.88
N GLU A 34 2.18 -7.73 -24.93
CA GLU A 34 1.52 -6.81 -25.87
C GLU A 34 0.26 -6.22 -25.24
N ASN A 35 0.33 -4.93 -24.89
CA ASN A 35 -0.80 -4.15 -24.40
C ASN A 35 -0.90 -2.80 -25.14
N ASP A 36 -1.92 -2.02 -24.80
CA ASP A 36 -2.21 -0.75 -25.47
C ASP A 36 -1.28 0.37 -25.04
N LEU A 37 -0.94 0.42 -23.74
CA LEU A 37 -0.23 1.52 -23.12
C LEU A 37 1.21 1.13 -22.76
N LEU A 38 2.18 1.85 -23.29
CA LEU A 38 3.60 1.76 -22.97
C LEU A 38 4.02 2.97 -22.15
N ILE A 39 4.60 2.74 -20.98
CA ILE A 39 4.98 3.79 -20.02
C ILE A 39 6.48 3.70 -19.72
N GLU A 40 7.18 4.82 -19.77
CA GLU A 40 8.51 5.02 -19.20
C GLU A 40 8.34 5.30 -17.71
N VAL A 41 8.73 4.34 -16.86
CA VAL A 41 8.61 4.43 -15.42
C VAL A 41 9.75 5.29 -14.85
N HIS A 42 9.40 6.35 -14.13
CA HIS A 42 10.35 7.19 -13.42
C HIS A 42 10.49 6.76 -11.96
N TYR A 43 9.36 6.51 -11.31
CA TYR A 43 9.30 6.09 -9.91
C TYR A 43 8.36 4.90 -9.73
N SER A 44 8.73 4.06 -8.79
CA SER A 44 7.91 2.98 -8.24
C SER A 44 7.89 3.10 -6.71
N SER A 45 7.20 2.22 -6.04
CA SER A 45 7.26 2.12 -4.58
C SER A 45 7.30 0.67 -4.11
N LEU A 46 7.95 0.39 -2.99
CA LEU A 46 8.01 -0.96 -2.46
C LEU A 46 6.82 -1.26 -1.54
N ASN A 47 6.25 -2.42 -1.74
CA ASN A 47 5.15 -2.97 -0.95
C ASN A 47 5.47 -4.40 -0.50
N TYR A 48 4.81 -4.87 0.55
CA TYR A 48 4.98 -6.25 1.03
C TYR A 48 4.67 -7.30 -0.06
N LYS A 49 3.73 -6.97 -0.96
CA LYS A 49 3.37 -7.84 -2.09
C LYS A 49 4.54 -8.03 -3.07
N ASP A 50 5.32 -6.97 -3.33
CA ASP A 50 6.51 -7.05 -4.18
C ASP A 50 7.57 -7.99 -3.57
N ALA A 51 7.75 -7.89 -2.24
CA ALA A 51 8.66 -8.77 -1.53
C ALA A 51 8.18 -10.24 -1.54
N MET A 52 6.87 -10.48 -1.42
CA MET A 52 6.30 -11.82 -1.57
C MET A 52 6.51 -12.37 -2.99
N SER A 53 6.28 -11.58 -4.02
CA SER A 53 6.57 -11.93 -5.43
C SER A 53 8.05 -12.28 -5.58
N ALA A 54 8.94 -11.42 -5.12
CA ALA A 54 10.39 -11.61 -5.20
C ALA A 54 10.94 -12.78 -4.37
N SER A 55 10.15 -13.31 -3.45
CA SER A 55 10.48 -14.49 -2.63
C SER A 55 9.85 -15.79 -3.14
N GLY A 56 9.23 -15.77 -4.33
CA GLY A 56 8.66 -16.97 -4.95
C GLY A 56 7.28 -17.38 -4.41
N ASN A 57 6.54 -16.46 -3.82
CA ASN A 57 5.18 -16.78 -3.37
C ASN A 57 4.25 -16.96 -4.57
N LYS A 58 3.96 -18.22 -4.92
CA LYS A 58 3.12 -18.60 -6.09
C LYS A 58 1.65 -18.14 -5.98
N ARG A 59 1.21 -17.63 -4.84
CA ARG A 59 -0.10 -16.97 -4.71
C ARG A 59 -0.09 -15.53 -5.24
N ILE A 60 1.10 -14.93 -5.40
CA ILE A 60 1.30 -13.58 -5.93
C ILE A 60 1.77 -13.66 -7.36
N THR A 61 2.84 -14.41 -7.65
CA THR A 61 3.43 -14.55 -8.99
C THR A 61 3.57 -16.03 -9.32
N LYS A 62 2.93 -16.46 -10.41
CA LYS A 62 2.89 -17.86 -10.82
C LYS A 62 4.08 -18.24 -11.70
N HIS A 63 4.54 -17.30 -12.53
CA HIS A 63 5.52 -17.55 -13.57
C HIS A 63 6.79 -16.70 -13.37
N TYR A 64 7.95 -17.32 -13.57
CA TYR A 64 9.27 -16.68 -13.56
C TYR A 64 10.03 -17.05 -14.84
N PRO A 65 10.94 -16.19 -15.35
CA PRO A 65 11.41 -14.93 -14.73
C PRO A 65 10.32 -13.84 -14.69
N HIS A 66 10.38 -12.97 -13.67
CA HIS A 66 9.38 -11.93 -13.46
C HIS A 66 9.98 -10.63 -12.93
N THR A 67 9.38 -9.49 -13.27
CA THR A 67 9.70 -8.17 -12.72
C THR A 67 8.57 -7.74 -11.77
N PRO A 68 8.82 -7.68 -10.45
CA PRO A 68 7.84 -7.18 -9.47
C PRO A 68 7.58 -5.68 -9.58
N GLY A 69 6.72 -5.15 -8.72
CA GLY A 69 6.40 -3.73 -8.60
C GLY A 69 4.93 -3.45 -8.91
N ILE A 70 4.09 -3.46 -7.86
CA ILE A 70 2.62 -3.22 -8.01
C ILE A 70 2.25 -1.75 -8.17
N ASP A 71 3.23 -0.84 -8.10
CA ASP A 71 3.09 0.60 -8.25
C ASP A 71 4.03 1.11 -9.35
N ALA A 72 3.55 2.04 -10.16
CA ALA A 72 4.38 2.75 -11.13
C ALA A 72 3.88 4.19 -11.32
N ALA A 73 4.81 5.13 -11.51
CA ALA A 73 4.55 6.48 -11.96
C ALA A 73 5.55 6.84 -13.06
N GLY A 74 5.08 7.38 -14.14
CA GLY A 74 5.92 7.64 -15.30
C GLY A 74 5.22 8.42 -16.40
N VAL A 75 5.83 8.38 -17.58
CA VAL A 75 5.41 9.15 -18.74
C VAL A 75 5.00 8.20 -19.87
N VAL A 76 3.91 8.50 -20.53
CA VAL A 76 3.41 7.71 -21.65
C VAL A 76 4.38 7.80 -22.84
N ILE A 77 4.88 6.65 -23.31
CA ILE A 77 5.67 6.53 -24.52
C ILE A 77 4.74 6.42 -25.73
N SER A 78 3.71 5.58 -25.63
CA SER A 78 2.70 5.41 -26.67
C SER A 78 1.43 4.78 -26.11
N ASP A 79 0.28 5.11 -26.68
CA ASP A 79 -1.01 4.51 -26.34
C ASP A 79 -1.80 4.18 -27.62
N LYS A 80 -2.05 2.89 -27.86
CA LYS A 80 -2.84 2.40 -29.00
C LYS A 80 -4.34 2.59 -28.78
N SER A 81 -4.80 2.75 -27.52
CA SER A 81 -6.20 2.95 -27.19
C SER A 81 -6.68 4.39 -27.45
N GLY A 82 -5.75 5.35 -27.49
CA GLY A 82 -6.04 6.77 -27.61
C GLY A 82 -6.61 7.41 -26.34
N THR A 83 -6.44 6.78 -25.18
CA THR A 83 -6.89 7.30 -23.89
C THR A 83 -5.95 8.38 -23.35
N PHE A 84 -4.64 8.21 -23.56
CA PHE A 84 -3.58 9.10 -23.09
C PHE A 84 -2.77 9.66 -24.25
N GLU A 85 -2.22 10.86 -24.07
CA GLU A 85 -1.29 11.48 -25.02
C GLU A 85 0.16 11.06 -24.73
N GLU A 86 1.01 11.00 -25.76
CA GLU A 86 2.45 10.82 -25.58
C GLU A 86 3.03 11.97 -24.75
N GLY A 87 3.85 11.64 -23.76
CA GLY A 87 4.40 12.60 -22.81
C GLY A 87 3.51 12.89 -21.60
N GLN A 88 2.29 12.38 -21.54
CA GLN A 88 1.40 12.56 -20.39
C GLN A 88 1.92 11.80 -19.16
N GLU A 89 1.89 12.44 -17.97
CA GLU A 89 2.23 11.81 -16.70
C GLU A 89 1.08 10.96 -16.19
N VAL A 90 1.39 9.70 -15.84
CA VAL A 90 0.41 8.70 -15.38
C VAL A 90 0.91 7.94 -14.16
N VAL A 91 -0.05 7.40 -13.40
CA VAL A 91 0.20 6.51 -12.26
C VAL A 91 -0.61 5.23 -12.42
N VAL A 92 -0.05 4.12 -11.93
CA VAL A 92 -0.64 2.79 -12.03
C VAL A 92 -0.55 2.08 -10.67
N PHE A 93 -1.67 1.55 -10.20
CA PHE A 93 -1.76 0.80 -8.96
C PHE A 93 -2.70 -0.38 -9.10
N GLY A 94 -2.33 -1.52 -8.52
CA GLY A 94 -3.19 -2.70 -8.45
C GLY A 94 -3.33 -3.45 -9.78
N TYR A 95 -4.49 -4.07 -9.96
CA TYR A 95 -4.73 -5.06 -11.00
C TYR A 95 -3.68 -6.18 -10.95
N ASP A 96 -3.12 -6.56 -12.09
CA ASP A 96 -2.12 -7.63 -12.18
C ASP A 96 -0.67 -7.08 -12.30
N LEU A 97 -0.47 -5.75 -12.21
CA LEU A 97 0.84 -5.12 -12.30
C LEU A 97 1.79 -5.70 -11.22
N GLY A 98 2.97 -6.16 -11.62
CA GLY A 98 3.98 -6.71 -10.72
C GLY A 98 3.62 -8.06 -10.09
N MET A 99 2.49 -8.67 -10.51
CA MET A 99 2.07 -10.00 -10.06
C MET A 99 2.38 -11.07 -11.14
N ASP A 100 1.59 -11.18 -12.19
CA ASP A 100 1.90 -11.99 -13.36
C ASP A 100 2.18 -11.11 -14.61
N THR A 101 1.95 -9.79 -14.55
CA THR A 101 2.35 -8.77 -15.53
C THR A 101 3.60 -8.04 -15.03
N SER A 102 4.59 -7.80 -15.90
CA SER A 102 5.83 -7.08 -15.55
C SER A 102 5.54 -5.73 -14.89
N GLY A 103 6.11 -5.51 -13.71
CA GLY A 103 5.78 -4.42 -12.80
C GLY A 103 6.70 -3.21 -12.85
N GLY A 104 6.40 -2.25 -11.96
CA GLY A 104 7.04 -0.94 -11.87
C GLY A 104 8.51 -0.95 -11.41
N LEU A 105 9.09 -2.10 -11.04
CA LEU A 105 10.53 -2.22 -10.81
C LEU A 105 11.31 -2.49 -12.11
N GLY A 106 10.80 -2.01 -13.22
CA GLY A 106 11.42 -1.94 -14.53
C GLY A 106 11.24 -0.55 -15.13
N GLN A 107 12.21 -0.07 -15.93
CA GLN A 107 12.19 1.27 -16.52
C GLN A 107 11.09 1.45 -17.58
N ILE A 108 10.55 0.35 -18.12
CA ILE A 108 9.43 0.39 -19.07
C ILE A 108 8.44 -0.71 -18.68
N ILE A 109 7.14 -0.37 -18.72
CA ILE A 109 6.03 -1.32 -18.57
C ILE A 109 5.07 -1.21 -19.75
N SER A 110 4.40 -2.33 -20.06
CA SER A 110 3.32 -2.42 -21.05
C SER A 110 2.08 -2.99 -20.38
N ILE A 111 0.99 -2.21 -20.35
CA ILE A 111 -0.23 -2.51 -19.60
C ILE A 111 -1.48 -2.17 -20.40
N PRO A 112 -2.65 -2.72 -20.07
CA PRO A 112 -3.94 -2.19 -20.53
C PRO A 112 -4.10 -0.73 -20.10
N ALA A 113 -4.62 0.12 -20.99
CA ALA A 113 -4.75 1.56 -20.73
C ALA A 113 -5.72 1.88 -19.57
N ASP A 114 -6.71 1.03 -19.32
CA ASP A 114 -7.68 1.17 -18.24
C ASP A 114 -7.11 0.89 -16.83
N TRP A 115 -5.83 0.46 -16.74
CA TRP A 115 -5.13 0.33 -15.45
C TRP A 115 -4.50 1.64 -14.98
N ALA A 116 -4.21 2.55 -15.92
CA ALA A 116 -3.58 3.82 -15.62
C ALA A 116 -4.62 4.92 -15.31
N ILE A 117 -4.18 5.88 -14.52
CA ILE A 117 -4.87 7.15 -14.31
C ILE A 117 -3.88 8.29 -14.52
N GLU A 118 -4.38 9.44 -14.94
CA GLU A 118 -3.57 10.66 -15.02
C GLU A 118 -2.98 11.00 -13.64
N CYS A 119 -1.70 11.39 -13.63
CA CYS A 119 -1.10 11.92 -12.40
C CYS A 119 -1.67 13.32 -12.13
N PRO A 120 -2.28 13.56 -10.95
CA PRO A 120 -2.82 14.89 -10.66
C PRO A 120 -1.72 15.96 -10.68
N GLU A 121 -1.97 17.12 -11.30
CA GLU A 121 -1.02 18.25 -11.39
C GLU A 121 -0.45 18.70 -10.02
N SER A 122 -1.19 18.45 -8.94
CA SER A 122 -0.77 18.81 -7.58
C SER A 122 0.26 17.85 -6.98
N LEU A 123 0.59 16.72 -7.64
CA LEU A 123 1.55 15.72 -7.21
C LEU A 123 2.64 15.56 -8.27
N THR A 124 3.89 15.50 -7.85
CA THR A 124 4.97 14.98 -8.69
C THR A 124 4.87 13.45 -8.78
N LEU A 125 5.48 12.83 -9.80
CA LEU A 125 5.54 11.37 -9.93
C LEU A 125 6.16 10.71 -8.68
N LYS A 126 7.16 11.36 -8.07
CA LYS A 126 7.77 10.91 -6.80
C LYS A 126 6.77 10.96 -5.65
N GLU A 127 6.08 12.08 -5.48
CA GLU A 127 5.05 12.24 -4.44
C GLU A 127 3.93 11.23 -4.59
N ALA A 128 3.51 10.95 -5.83
CA ALA A 128 2.53 9.92 -6.12
C ALA A 128 2.99 8.54 -5.62
N MET A 129 4.29 8.21 -5.75
CA MET A 129 4.85 6.95 -5.27
C MET A 129 5.13 6.91 -3.77
N ILE A 130 5.23 8.04 -3.09
CA ILE A 130 5.22 8.08 -1.61
C ILE A 130 3.87 7.56 -1.10
N TYR A 131 2.77 7.99 -1.69
CA TYR A 131 1.48 7.36 -1.41
C TYR A 131 1.46 5.91 -1.90
N GLY A 132 1.60 5.69 -3.19
CA GLY A 132 1.53 4.37 -3.80
C GLY A 132 0.28 3.60 -3.39
N THR A 133 0.31 2.29 -3.52
CA THR A 133 -0.76 1.39 -3.03
C THR A 133 -0.97 1.53 -1.51
N GLY A 134 0.11 1.80 -0.74
CA GLY A 134 0.00 2.00 0.71
C GLY A 134 -0.86 3.21 1.08
N GLY A 135 -0.63 4.36 0.44
CA GLY A 135 -1.41 5.58 0.64
C GLY A 135 -2.83 5.48 0.07
N LEU A 136 -2.99 4.86 -1.09
CA LEU A 136 -4.32 4.56 -1.66
C LEU A 136 -5.16 3.72 -0.69
N THR A 137 -4.57 2.67 -0.10
CA THR A 137 -5.23 1.80 0.88
C THR A 137 -5.61 2.56 2.14
N ALA A 138 -4.73 3.44 2.63
CA ALA A 138 -5.00 4.31 3.76
C ALA A 138 -6.17 5.26 3.47
N ALA A 139 -6.17 5.93 2.32
CA ALA A 139 -7.23 6.84 1.90
C ALA A 139 -8.58 6.13 1.74
N LEU A 140 -8.61 4.94 1.13
CA LEU A 140 -9.81 4.09 1.02
C LEU A 140 -10.35 3.69 2.39
N SER A 141 -9.45 3.34 3.33
CA SER A 141 -9.84 3.01 4.71
C SER A 141 -10.53 4.19 5.38
N ILE A 142 -9.93 5.36 5.33
CA ILE A 142 -10.47 6.59 5.92
C ILE A 142 -11.81 6.96 5.24
N GLN A 143 -11.86 6.93 3.91
CA GLN A 143 -13.11 7.22 3.17
C GLN A 143 -14.26 6.28 3.58
N LYS A 144 -13.97 4.98 3.78
CA LYS A 144 -15.00 4.05 4.25
C LYS A 144 -15.48 4.34 5.67
N LEU A 145 -14.57 4.73 6.58
CA LEU A 145 -14.94 5.17 7.92
C LEU A 145 -15.84 6.42 7.86
N GLU A 146 -15.47 7.42 7.04
CA GLU A 146 -16.27 8.64 6.85
C GLU A 146 -17.66 8.35 6.24
N LYS A 147 -17.75 7.42 5.28
CA LYS A 147 -19.03 6.95 4.71
C LYS A 147 -19.92 6.27 5.76
N MET A 148 -19.31 5.69 6.81
CA MET A 148 -20.07 5.17 7.98
C MET A 148 -20.40 6.25 9.01
N GLY A 149 -20.03 7.50 8.76
CA GLY A 149 -20.35 8.63 9.60
C GLY A 149 -19.25 9.03 10.60
N ALA A 150 -18.05 8.44 10.51
CA ALA A 150 -16.93 8.77 11.38
C ALA A 150 -16.55 10.25 11.27
N LYS A 151 -16.34 10.89 12.44
CA LYS A 151 -15.94 12.30 12.57
C LYS A 151 -14.81 12.43 13.60
N PRO A 152 -13.96 13.46 13.48
CA PRO A 152 -12.91 13.72 14.47
C PRO A 152 -13.42 13.87 15.93
N SER A 153 -14.66 14.35 16.10
CA SER A 153 -15.30 14.54 17.41
C SER A 153 -15.71 13.24 18.13
N ASP A 154 -15.76 12.09 17.45
CA ASP A 154 -16.27 10.84 18.02
C ASP A 154 -15.28 10.19 18.99
N GLY A 155 -14.00 10.56 18.87
CA GLY A 155 -12.89 10.05 19.64
C GLY A 155 -11.79 9.44 18.78
N PRO A 156 -10.79 8.80 19.40
CA PRO A 156 -9.60 8.37 18.69
C PRO A 156 -9.89 7.25 17.67
N VAL A 157 -9.07 7.23 16.62
CA VAL A 157 -8.98 6.12 15.65
C VAL A 157 -7.75 5.27 15.99
N ALA A 158 -7.94 3.96 16.19
CA ALA A 158 -6.85 3.03 16.40
C ALA A 158 -6.24 2.60 15.06
N VAL A 159 -4.91 2.55 14.98
CA VAL A 159 -4.20 2.09 13.77
C VAL A 159 -3.22 0.98 14.15
N THR A 160 -3.41 -0.24 13.63
CA THR A 160 -2.47 -1.35 13.79
C THR A 160 -1.43 -1.35 12.68
N GLY A 161 -0.30 -2.04 12.91
CA GLY A 161 0.82 -2.04 11.96
C GLY A 161 1.32 -0.62 11.66
N ALA A 162 1.28 0.24 12.66
CA ALA A 162 1.49 1.68 12.58
C ALA A 162 2.80 2.11 11.88
N THR A 163 3.86 1.31 11.99
CA THR A 163 5.16 1.55 11.35
C THR A 163 5.24 1.06 9.90
N GLY A 164 4.22 0.37 9.40
CA GLY A 164 4.18 -0.12 8.02
C GLY A 164 3.74 0.96 7.02
N GLY A 165 3.84 0.65 5.73
CA GLY A 165 3.53 1.60 4.65
C GLY A 165 2.09 2.14 4.69
N VAL A 166 1.09 1.30 4.97
CA VAL A 166 -0.31 1.72 5.10
C VAL A 166 -0.53 2.44 6.43
N GLY A 167 -0.05 1.86 7.55
CA GLY A 167 -0.28 2.39 8.89
C GLY A 167 0.30 3.79 9.08
N SER A 168 1.54 4.03 8.64
CA SER A 168 2.20 5.33 8.76
C SER A 168 1.48 6.44 7.99
N ILE A 169 1.08 6.17 6.76
CA ILE A 169 0.31 7.13 5.95
C ILE A 169 -1.10 7.31 6.50
N SER A 170 -1.74 6.25 7.03
CA SER A 170 -3.04 6.39 7.71
C SER A 170 -2.98 7.35 8.90
N ILE A 171 -1.94 7.25 9.74
CA ILE A 171 -1.73 8.15 10.88
C ILE A 171 -1.60 9.60 10.38
N ALA A 172 -0.78 9.82 9.37
CA ALA A 172 -0.53 11.16 8.85
C ALA A 172 -1.80 11.79 8.24
N ILE A 173 -2.54 11.04 7.40
CA ILE A 173 -3.79 11.53 6.80
C ILE A 173 -4.86 11.77 7.89
N LEU A 174 -5.06 10.84 8.82
CA LEU A 174 -6.02 11.01 9.91
C LEU A 174 -5.70 12.28 10.74
N LYS A 175 -4.43 12.49 11.07
CA LYS A 175 -3.98 13.71 11.77
C LYS A 175 -4.25 14.96 10.95
N HIS A 176 -3.95 14.93 9.64
CA HIS A 176 -4.21 16.05 8.73
C HIS A 176 -5.69 16.40 8.67
N LEU A 177 -6.58 15.41 8.71
CA LEU A 177 -8.04 15.57 8.73
C LEU A 177 -8.61 15.89 10.14
N GLY A 178 -7.75 16.06 11.15
CA GLY A 178 -8.13 16.47 12.50
C GLY A 178 -8.55 15.33 13.45
N TYR A 179 -8.36 14.07 13.07
CA TYR A 179 -8.62 12.93 13.96
C TYR A 179 -7.52 12.78 15.03
N GLU A 180 -7.93 12.33 16.21
CA GLU A 180 -7.01 11.80 17.22
C GLU A 180 -6.64 10.35 16.87
N VAL A 181 -5.35 9.98 16.98
CA VAL A 181 -4.87 8.67 16.54
C VAL A 181 -4.12 7.94 17.66
N ILE A 182 -4.53 6.70 17.95
CA ILE A 182 -3.78 5.75 18.78
C ILE A 182 -3.05 4.78 17.85
N ALA A 183 -1.73 4.85 17.83
CA ALA A 183 -0.89 3.99 17.02
C ALA A 183 -0.45 2.74 17.78
N PHE A 184 -0.63 1.55 17.17
CA PHE A 184 -0.20 0.28 17.73
C PHE A 184 0.98 -0.28 16.96
N SER A 185 2.12 -0.47 17.62
CA SER A 185 3.36 -0.95 17.03
C SER A 185 4.06 -2.00 17.87
N GLY A 186 4.70 -2.98 17.24
CA GLY A 186 5.63 -3.92 17.89
C GLY A 186 7.08 -3.39 17.93
N LYS A 187 7.31 -2.12 17.54
CA LYS A 187 8.62 -1.48 17.45
C LYS A 187 8.66 -0.26 18.39
N PRO A 188 8.92 -0.46 19.69
CA PRO A 188 8.87 0.63 20.68
C PRO A 188 9.87 1.75 20.39
N GLU A 189 11.00 1.44 19.74
CA GLU A 189 12.01 2.40 19.29
C GLU A 189 11.48 3.39 18.25
N GLN A 190 10.36 3.09 17.59
CA GLN A 190 9.71 3.96 16.60
C GLN A 190 8.66 4.91 17.22
N SER A 191 8.52 4.94 18.54
CA SER A 191 7.47 5.73 19.19
C SER A 191 7.53 7.21 18.85
N GLU A 192 8.71 7.82 18.88
CA GLU A 192 8.88 9.25 18.56
C GLU A 192 8.60 9.53 17.07
N HIS A 193 8.98 8.62 16.18
CA HIS A 193 8.64 8.72 14.76
C HIS A 193 7.12 8.70 14.55
N LEU A 194 6.39 7.78 15.19
CA LEU A 194 4.94 7.68 15.08
C LEU A 194 4.23 8.92 15.64
N LYS A 195 4.74 9.52 16.73
CA LYS A 195 4.24 10.79 17.25
C LYS A 195 4.50 11.94 16.27
N ALA A 196 5.67 11.97 15.63
CA ALA A 196 5.99 12.97 14.61
C ALA A 196 5.07 12.87 13.39
N LEU A 197 4.62 11.66 13.02
CA LEU A 197 3.59 11.43 11.99
C LEU A 197 2.19 11.91 12.43
N GLY A 198 1.96 12.13 13.72
CA GLY A 198 0.71 12.67 14.23
C GLY A 198 -0.06 11.77 15.20
N ALA A 199 0.50 10.63 15.62
CA ALA A 199 -0.12 9.82 16.66
C ALA A 199 -0.15 10.59 17.99
N SER A 200 -1.33 10.71 18.59
CA SER A 200 -1.51 11.31 19.92
C SER A 200 -1.02 10.38 21.04
N GLU A 201 -1.13 9.08 20.80
CA GLU A 201 -0.65 8.03 21.69
C GLU A 201 -0.04 6.88 20.89
N VAL A 202 1.04 6.30 21.41
CA VAL A 202 1.67 5.08 20.86
C VAL A 202 1.65 4.00 21.91
N ARG A 203 1.08 2.85 21.55
CA ARG A 203 0.98 1.66 22.42
C ARG A 203 1.70 0.47 21.81
N HIS A 204 2.21 -0.41 22.65
CA HIS A 204 2.70 -1.70 22.18
C HIS A 204 1.53 -2.52 21.63
N ARG A 205 1.70 -3.13 20.45
CA ARG A 205 0.61 -3.84 19.76
C ARG A 205 -0.08 -4.91 20.61
N ASP A 206 0.66 -5.59 21.50
CA ASP A 206 0.13 -6.68 22.31
C ASP A 206 -0.86 -6.19 23.38
N THR A 207 -0.88 -4.90 23.71
CA THR A 207 -1.88 -4.33 24.61
C THR A 207 -3.32 -4.45 24.06
N ILE A 208 -3.49 -4.58 22.75
CA ILE A 208 -4.80 -4.86 22.14
C ILE A 208 -5.32 -6.22 22.64
N ASN A 209 -4.42 -7.19 22.87
CA ASN A 209 -4.77 -8.56 23.24
C ASN A 209 -4.99 -8.75 24.75
N GLU A 210 -4.73 -7.74 25.59
CA GLU A 210 -4.97 -7.79 27.04
C GLU A 210 -6.46 -8.04 27.41
N ILE A 211 -7.37 -7.78 26.47
CA ILE A 211 -8.80 -8.14 26.63
C ILE A 211 -9.02 -9.65 26.81
N GLY A 212 -8.10 -10.48 26.27
CA GLY A 212 -8.17 -11.94 26.36
C GLY A 212 -9.42 -12.51 25.68
N GLN A 213 -10.00 -13.54 26.33
CA GLN A 213 -11.16 -14.27 25.79
C GLN A 213 -12.51 -13.58 26.03
N LYS A 214 -12.54 -12.37 26.56
CA LYS A 214 -13.79 -11.65 26.77
C LYS A 214 -14.49 -11.42 25.43
N PRO A 215 -15.81 -11.64 25.34
CA PRO A 215 -16.56 -11.46 24.09
C PRO A 215 -16.68 -9.99 23.67
N ILE A 216 -16.58 -9.06 24.65
CA ILE A 216 -16.63 -7.61 24.46
C ILE A 216 -15.78 -6.91 25.53
N GLY A 217 -15.11 -5.82 25.20
CA GLY A 217 -14.24 -5.06 26.08
C GLY A 217 -14.76 -3.67 26.42
N ARG A 218 -13.90 -2.85 27.05
CA ARG A 218 -14.14 -1.41 27.17
C ARG A 218 -14.15 -0.76 25.80
N GLU A 219 -14.88 0.31 25.66
CA GLU A 219 -14.88 1.17 24.48
C GLU A 219 -13.66 2.11 24.56
N LEU A 220 -12.66 1.86 23.72
CA LEU A 220 -11.37 2.58 23.79
C LEU A 220 -11.13 3.52 22.61
N TRP A 221 -11.70 3.22 21.44
CA TRP A 221 -11.60 4.02 20.22
C TRP A 221 -12.92 4.07 19.47
N ALA A 222 -13.15 5.17 18.77
CA ALA A 222 -14.37 5.33 17.97
C ALA A 222 -14.36 4.44 16.73
N ASN A 223 -13.22 4.41 16.03
CA ASN A 223 -13.01 3.64 14.80
C ASN A 223 -11.61 3.02 14.80
N ALA A 224 -11.33 2.12 13.84
CA ALA A 224 -9.98 1.58 13.67
C ALA A 224 -9.63 1.26 12.22
N ILE A 225 -8.32 1.31 11.93
CA ILE A 225 -7.73 0.82 10.68
C ILE A 225 -6.82 -0.36 11.03
N ASP A 226 -7.19 -1.55 10.57
CA ASP A 226 -6.39 -2.76 10.77
C ASP A 226 -5.60 -3.12 9.52
N THR A 227 -4.27 -3.28 9.70
CA THR A 227 -3.34 -3.66 8.65
C THR A 227 -2.65 -5.01 8.91
N ILE A 228 -3.01 -5.72 9.98
CA ILE A 228 -2.29 -6.93 10.41
C ILE A 228 -3.16 -8.17 10.56
N GLY A 229 -4.48 -8.03 10.74
CA GLY A 229 -5.40 -9.17 10.86
C GLY A 229 -5.28 -9.96 12.16
N GLY A 230 -5.74 -11.20 12.13
CA GLY A 230 -5.64 -12.13 13.25
C GLY A 230 -6.39 -11.69 14.50
N ASP A 231 -5.89 -12.11 15.67
CA ASP A 231 -6.47 -11.75 16.98
C ASP A 231 -6.47 -10.25 17.25
N TYR A 232 -5.56 -9.49 16.63
CA TYR A 232 -5.56 -8.03 16.72
C TYR A 232 -6.82 -7.43 16.14
N LEU A 233 -7.24 -7.88 14.94
CA LEU A 233 -8.50 -7.45 14.32
C LEU A 233 -9.70 -7.81 15.19
N ALA A 234 -9.76 -9.06 15.69
CA ALA A 234 -10.83 -9.49 16.58
C ALA A 234 -10.93 -8.58 17.84
N ASN A 235 -9.78 -8.29 18.44
CA ASN A 235 -9.72 -7.52 19.67
C ASN A 235 -9.88 -6.01 19.46
N LEU A 236 -9.57 -5.48 18.26
CA LEU A 236 -9.97 -4.13 17.87
C LEU A 236 -11.51 -4.00 17.85
N LEU A 237 -12.20 -4.93 17.17
CA LEU A 237 -13.66 -4.95 17.09
C LEU A 237 -14.33 -5.03 18.46
N LYS A 238 -13.78 -5.85 19.38
CA LYS A 238 -14.31 -5.99 20.76
C LYS A 238 -14.22 -4.73 21.60
N GLN A 239 -13.33 -3.78 21.23
CA GLN A 239 -13.01 -2.58 22.00
C GLN A 239 -13.41 -1.29 21.25
N THR A 240 -14.06 -1.42 20.10
CA THR A 240 -14.62 -0.30 19.34
C THR A 240 -15.93 0.18 20.02
N LYS A 241 -16.12 1.51 20.05
CA LYS A 241 -17.33 2.18 20.57
C LYS A 241 -18.57 1.75 19.79
N ALA A 242 -19.71 1.92 20.42
CA ALA A 242 -21.00 1.68 19.79
C ALA A 242 -21.16 2.56 18.53
N GLY A 243 -21.62 1.93 17.42
CA GLY A 243 -21.77 2.56 16.11
C GLY A 243 -20.46 2.74 15.33
N GLY A 244 -19.32 2.41 15.91
CA GLY A 244 -18.03 2.56 15.25
C GLY A 244 -17.76 1.49 14.20
N ALA A 245 -16.69 1.70 13.41
CA ALA A 245 -16.30 0.79 12.35
C ALA A 245 -14.78 0.48 12.38
N VAL A 246 -14.43 -0.71 11.91
CA VAL A 246 -13.04 -1.16 11.74
C VAL A 246 -12.84 -1.53 10.28
N THR A 247 -11.88 -0.90 9.61
CA THR A 247 -11.46 -1.30 8.27
C THR A 247 -10.35 -2.36 8.37
N SER A 248 -10.34 -3.33 7.47
CA SER A 248 -9.30 -4.37 7.41
C SER A 248 -8.74 -4.48 6.01
N CYS A 249 -7.40 -4.35 5.88
CA CYS A 249 -6.68 -4.39 4.62
C CYS A 249 -5.41 -5.25 4.66
N GLY A 250 -5.09 -5.89 5.79
CA GLY A 250 -3.86 -6.65 5.92
C GLY A 250 -4.02 -7.97 6.70
N LEU A 251 -3.01 -8.83 6.58
CA LEU A 251 -3.01 -10.18 7.14
C LEU A 251 -1.61 -10.58 7.68
N ALA A 252 -0.79 -9.59 8.03
CA ALA A 252 0.61 -9.81 8.43
C ALA A 252 0.75 -10.66 9.71
N ALA A 253 -0.23 -10.61 10.62
CA ALA A 253 -0.27 -11.45 11.81
C ALA A 253 -0.94 -12.81 11.51
N SER A 254 -2.11 -12.79 10.86
CA SER A 254 -2.85 -13.99 10.43
C SER A 254 -3.94 -13.61 9.43
N PRO A 255 -4.22 -14.47 8.43
CA PRO A 255 -5.41 -14.33 7.60
C PRO A 255 -6.70 -14.76 8.32
N GLU A 256 -6.58 -15.48 9.42
CA GLU A 256 -7.70 -16.04 10.17
C GLU A 256 -7.88 -15.32 11.51
N PHE A 257 -9.14 -15.09 11.91
CA PHE A 257 -9.48 -14.62 13.24
C PHE A 257 -10.79 -15.25 13.71
N SER A 258 -10.97 -15.35 15.03
CA SER A 258 -12.18 -15.89 15.63
C SER A 258 -12.72 -14.93 16.68
N MET A 259 -14.04 -14.70 16.65
CA MET A 259 -14.71 -13.87 17.65
C MET A 259 -16.20 -14.20 17.75
N THR A 260 -16.85 -13.69 18.79
CA THR A 260 -18.31 -13.76 18.92
C THR A 260 -18.97 -12.64 18.14
N VAL A 261 -20.27 -12.78 17.85
CA VAL A 261 -21.06 -11.72 17.21
C VAL A 261 -21.42 -10.55 18.13
N MET A 262 -21.03 -10.62 19.41
CA MET A 262 -21.40 -9.65 20.45
C MET A 262 -21.11 -8.18 20.06
N PRO A 263 -19.93 -7.78 19.55
CA PRO A 263 -19.68 -6.39 19.15
C PRO A 263 -20.67 -5.89 18.08
N PHE A 264 -21.06 -6.77 17.16
CA PHE A 264 -21.97 -6.42 16.06
C PHE A 264 -23.39 -6.19 16.56
N ILE A 265 -23.93 -7.11 17.38
CA ILE A 265 -25.36 -7.06 17.79
C ILE A 265 -25.60 -6.16 19.00
N THR A 266 -24.60 -5.92 19.87
CA THR A 266 -24.79 -5.11 21.08
C THR A 266 -24.29 -3.69 20.95
N ARG A 267 -23.39 -3.42 20.00
CA ARG A 267 -22.80 -2.10 19.75
C ARG A 267 -22.93 -1.64 18.31
N ALA A 268 -23.54 -2.43 17.43
CA ALA A 268 -23.62 -2.13 15.99
C ALA A 268 -22.24 -1.78 15.36
N VAL A 269 -21.16 -2.42 15.85
CA VAL A 269 -19.81 -2.26 15.27
C VAL A 269 -19.80 -2.85 13.87
N SER A 270 -19.15 -2.18 12.92
CA SER A 270 -19.02 -2.65 11.54
C SER A 270 -17.60 -3.10 11.24
N LEU A 271 -17.46 -4.21 10.49
CA LEU A 271 -16.18 -4.63 9.87
C LEU A 271 -16.26 -4.36 8.37
N LEU A 272 -15.30 -3.58 7.87
CA LEU A 272 -15.27 -3.09 6.50
C LEU A 272 -14.01 -3.61 5.79
N GLY A 273 -14.16 -4.45 4.77
CA GLY A 273 -13.06 -4.88 3.93
C GLY A 273 -12.54 -3.75 3.03
N ILE A 274 -11.24 -3.69 2.83
CA ILE A 274 -10.57 -2.76 1.90
C ILE A 274 -9.86 -3.56 0.82
N ASP A 275 -10.33 -3.43 -0.41
CA ASP A 275 -9.64 -3.88 -1.61
C ASP A 275 -9.11 -2.64 -2.35
N SER A 276 -7.79 -2.54 -2.52
CA SER A 276 -7.11 -1.49 -3.30
C SER A 276 -6.60 -2.01 -4.65
N VAL A 277 -6.86 -3.28 -4.97
CA VAL A 277 -6.37 -3.95 -6.19
C VAL A 277 -7.40 -3.87 -7.31
N TYR A 278 -8.61 -4.38 -7.07
CA TYR A 278 -9.67 -4.54 -8.08
C TYR A 278 -10.83 -3.56 -7.87
N ILE A 279 -10.54 -2.32 -7.48
CA ILE A 279 -11.58 -1.28 -7.40
C ILE A 279 -11.92 -0.75 -8.79
N PRO A 280 -13.20 -0.39 -9.06
CA PRO A 280 -13.59 0.25 -10.30
C PRO A 280 -12.74 1.49 -10.60
N LEU A 281 -12.39 1.71 -11.87
CA LEU A 281 -11.51 2.82 -12.28
C LEU A 281 -12.02 4.19 -11.80
N GLU A 282 -13.33 4.42 -11.87
CA GLU A 282 -13.93 5.69 -11.43
C GLU A 282 -13.80 5.89 -9.90
N ASP A 283 -13.95 4.83 -9.11
CA ASP A 283 -13.72 4.88 -7.66
C ASP A 283 -12.23 5.12 -7.36
N LYS A 284 -11.32 4.54 -8.17
CA LYS A 284 -9.87 4.77 -8.07
C LYS A 284 -9.54 6.23 -8.38
N LYS A 285 -10.08 6.81 -9.44
CA LYS A 285 -9.93 8.23 -9.78
C LYS A 285 -10.45 9.14 -8.66
N ALA A 286 -11.64 8.83 -8.14
CA ALA A 286 -12.27 9.63 -7.09
C ALA A 286 -11.44 9.65 -5.79
N ILE A 287 -10.95 8.49 -5.34
CA ILE A 287 -10.11 8.46 -4.13
C ILE A 287 -8.74 9.10 -4.38
N TRP A 288 -8.17 8.93 -5.58
CA TRP A 288 -6.90 9.54 -5.93
C TRP A 288 -7.00 11.07 -6.00
N GLN A 289 -8.14 11.61 -6.46
CA GLN A 289 -8.44 13.04 -6.38
C GLN A 289 -8.43 13.54 -4.93
N ARG A 290 -8.97 12.77 -3.96
CA ARG A 290 -8.89 13.12 -2.54
C ARG A 290 -7.45 13.09 -2.01
N VAL A 291 -6.65 12.10 -2.41
CA VAL A 291 -5.21 12.02 -2.08
C VAL A 291 -4.45 13.26 -2.58
N ALA A 292 -4.86 13.79 -3.73
CA ALA A 292 -4.27 14.98 -4.34
C ALA A 292 -4.81 16.32 -3.81
N THR A 293 -5.87 16.30 -2.99
CA THR A 293 -6.54 17.51 -2.45
C THR A 293 -6.66 17.50 -0.93
N ASP A 294 -7.79 17.06 -0.39
CA ASP A 294 -8.11 17.16 1.05
C ASP A 294 -7.29 16.19 1.93
N MET A 295 -6.76 15.12 1.35
CA MET A 295 -5.85 14.18 2.01
C MET A 295 -4.37 14.43 1.67
N LYS A 296 -4.05 15.49 0.90
CA LYS A 296 -2.67 15.80 0.54
C LYS A 296 -1.88 16.25 1.77
N LEU A 297 -0.85 15.48 2.09
CA LEU A 297 0.00 15.75 3.24
C LEU A 297 0.97 16.92 2.93
N PRO A 298 1.19 17.82 3.89
CA PRO A 298 2.23 18.84 3.76
C PRO A 298 3.62 18.18 3.81
N ASN A 299 4.59 18.71 3.07
CA ASN A 299 5.97 18.22 3.04
C ASN A 299 6.06 16.71 2.74
N LEU A 300 5.28 16.23 1.76
CA LEU A 300 5.08 14.82 1.45
C LEU A 300 6.39 14.05 1.26
N GLU A 301 7.43 14.68 0.74
CA GLU A 301 8.74 14.05 0.56
C GLU A 301 9.37 13.53 1.86
N SER A 302 8.99 14.08 3.02
CA SER A 302 9.49 13.62 4.32
C SER A 302 8.90 12.28 4.79
N TYR A 303 7.88 11.77 4.11
CA TYR A 303 7.19 10.52 4.47
C TYR A 303 7.74 9.28 3.74
N GLY A 304 8.67 9.45 2.79
CA GLY A 304 9.26 8.35 2.02
C GLY A 304 10.77 8.44 1.93
N GLU A 305 11.44 7.30 2.05
CA GLU A 305 12.87 7.16 1.75
C GLU A 305 13.03 6.82 0.27
N GLU A 306 13.82 7.62 -0.47
CA GLU A 306 14.16 7.32 -1.85
C GLU A 306 15.33 6.34 -1.92
N ILE A 307 15.17 5.31 -2.73
CA ILE A 307 16.19 4.30 -3.05
C ILE A 307 16.32 4.16 -4.55
N THR A 308 17.45 3.63 -5.01
CA THR A 308 17.65 3.30 -6.43
C THR A 308 17.13 1.92 -6.79
N LEU A 309 16.95 1.66 -8.09
CA LEU A 309 16.57 0.34 -8.59
C LEU A 309 17.58 -0.75 -8.13
N ALA A 310 18.88 -0.42 -8.11
CA ALA A 310 19.93 -1.33 -7.69
C ALA A 310 19.84 -1.77 -6.21
N GLN A 311 19.23 -0.95 -5.36
CA GLN A 311 19.05 -1.25 -3.93
C GLN A 311 17.82 -2.12 -3.65
N THR A 312 16.90 -2.26 -4.61
CA THR A 312 15.63 -2.97 -4.40
C THR A 312 15.76 -4.40 -3.89
N PRO A 313 16.73 -5.24 -4.33
CA PRO A 313 16.88 -6.61 -3.81
C PRO A 313 17.05 -6.66 -2.29
N GLU A 314 17.92 -5.79 -1.73
CA GLU A 314 18.17 -5.72 -0.29
C GLU A 314 16.90 -5.30 0.47
N TYR A 315 16.22 -4.25 -0.03
CA TYR A 315 15.03 -3.72 0.65
C TYR A 315 13.86 -4.72 0.62
N LEU A 316 13.68 -5.48 -0.47
CA LEU A 316 12.68 -6.55 -0.54
C LEU A 316 12.93 -7.64 0.52
N ASP A 317 14.20 -8.01 0.76
CA ASP A 317 14.56 -8.95 1.83
C ASP A 317 14.28 -8.36 3.22
N ARG A 318 14.49 -7.05 3.42
CA ARG A 318 14.13 -6.35 4.66
C ARG A 318 12.61 -6.35 4.90
N PHE A 319 11.78 -6.28 3.85
CA PHE A 319 10.31 -6.41 3.97
C PHE A 319 9.92 -7.79 4.50
N ILE A 320 10.46 -8.88 3.93
CA ILE A 320 10.20 -10.24 4.40
C ILE A 320 10.65 -10.43 5.86
N ALA A 321 11.78 -9.83 6.22
CA ALA A 321 12.29 -9.87 7.60
C ALA A 321 11.55 -8.92 8.57
N SER A 322 10.49 -8.21 8.13
CA SER A 322 9.75 -7.21 8.94
C SER A 322 10.63 -6.08 9.50
N LYS A 323 11.73 -5.73 8.83
CA LYS A 323 12.72 -4.71 9.24
C LYS A 323 12.50 -3.34 8.58
N THR A 324 11.41 -3.16 7.87
CA THR A 324 11.08 -1.90 7.17
C THR A 324 10.24 -0.98 8.05
N VAL A 325 10.34 0.35 7.82
CA VAL A 325 9.55 1.40 8.48
C VAL A 325 9.14 2.42 7.43
N GLY A 326 7.88 2.82 7.42
CA GLY A 326 7.38 3.85 6.50
C GLY A 326 7.28 3.40 5.05
N ARG A 327 7.56 4.34 4.15
CA ARG A 327 7.47 4.17 2.69
C ARG A 327 8.85 4.19 2.05
N TYR A 328 9.03 3.38 1.02
CA TYR A 328 10.22 3.37 0.17
C TYR A 328 9.82 3.66 -1.27
N VAL A 329 10.36 4.73 -1.82
CA VAL A 329 10.16 5.15 -3.22
C VAL A 329 11.37 4.74 -4.01
N VAL A 330 11.16 4.07 -5.12
CA VAL A 330 12.23 3.62 -6.00
C VAL A 330 12.39 4.60 -7.16
N ASN A 331 13.53 5.28 -7.23
CA ASN A 331 13.94 5.98 -8.44
C ASN A 331 14.45 4.91 -9.43
N VAL A 332 13.61 4.61 -10.42
CA VAL A 332 13.87 3.50 -11.35
C VAL A 332 14.94 3.87 -12.40
N ARG A 333 15.24 5.15 -12.52
CA ARG A 333 16.21 5.70 -13.48
C ARG A 333 17.53 6.13 -12.83
N GLY A 334 17.63 6.09 -11.49
CA GLY A 334 18.78 6.49 -10.71
C GLY A 334 19.79 5.37 -10.46
#